data_6ea97dde0430221970594c1c93612803
#
_entry.id   6ea97dde0430221970594c1c93612803
#
_cell.length_a   1.000
_cell.length_b   1.000
_cell.length_c   1.000
_cell.angle_alpha   90.00
_cell.angle_beta   90.00
_cell.angle_gamma   90.00
#
_symmetry.space_group_name_H-M   'P 1'
#
loop_
_entity.id
_entity.type
_entity.pdbx_description
1 polymer ?
#
loop_
_entity_poly.entity_id
_entity_poly.type
_entity_poly.pdbx_seq_one_letter_code
_entity_poly.pdbx_strand_id
1 'polypeptide(L)'
;RAQVPSVAAPVDALRRAGYEVAEAWPLTTETKARVAHQGDAALASSIFLVARRREAPETGSYEDQVRQDLEKIVRERVDSLWKMGITGADLVIAAVGAGLRAFTKFARVEYANGEEVPAEKFLAEVEGVVLETLLEKIFGVSGSGVAAVDGPSRFYVLWRYAYKAAEMDAGEAIVFTYGQNVELDGQNGLSSGSRALVEKKKGKYRLRDFAERGDDEKLGVPKDDGKAAPLIDILHRILWLVENQPRNLNDFLDEARPDRERLRLVAQTLAGTALAGRKDDGPEHTLATTPAEGAALKKLVANWRALIDQRLAAREGTLFELIRNSEAKK
;
A
#
# COMPACT_ATOMS: atom_id res chain seq x y z
N ARG A 1 -18.22 11.30 -17.70
CA ARG A 1 -17.50 10.29 -16.85
C ARG A 1 -17.31 9.07 -17.73
N ALA A 2 -16.12 8.88 -18.30
CA ALA A 2 -15.78 7.60 -18.92
C ALA A 2 -15.68 6.58 -17.78
N GLN A 3 -16.59 5.62 -17.77
CA GLN A 3 -16.57 4.50 -16.86
C GLN A 3 -15.44 3.59 -17.34
N VAL A 4 -14.39 3.43 -16.53
CA VAL A 4 -13.40 2.37 -16.75
C VAL A 4 -14.20 1.05 -16.75
N PRO A 5 -14.03 0.18 -17.76
CA PRO A 5 -14.77 -1.09 -17.78
C PRO A 5 -14.41 -1.89 -16.54
N SER A 6 -15.33 -1.97 -15.61
CA SER A 6 -15.18 -2.77 -14.38
C SER A 6 -15.05 -4.24 -14.75
N VAL A 7 -14.02 -4.92 -14.24
CA VAL A 7 -13.86 -6.38 -14.36
C VAL A 7 -15.03 -7.11 -13.73
N ALA A 8 -15.79 -6.45 -12.86
CA ALA A 8 -16.98 -6.99 -12.21
C ALA A 8 -18.07 -7.45 -13.22
N ALA A 9 -18.31 -6.68 -14.28
CA ALA A 9 -19.34 -7.02 -15.26
C ALA A 9 -19.02 -8.32 -16.05
N PRO A 10 -17.81 -8.53 -16.59
CA PRO A 10 -17.41 -9.82 -17.17
C PRO A 10 -17.48 -10.99 -16.17
N VAL A 11 -17.08 -10.78 -14.92
CA VAL A 11 -17.12 -11.81 -13.86
C VAL A 11 -18.56 -12.20 -13.54
N ASP A 12 -19.47 -11.23 -13.40
CA ASP A 12 -20.88 -11.50 -13.17
C ASP A 12 -21.52 -12.22 -14.37
N ALA A 13 -21.17 -11.85 -15.59
CA ALA A 13 -21.62 -12.51 -16.81
C ALA A 13 -21.18 -13.97 -16.85
N LEU A 14 -19.92 -14.28 -16.52
CA LEU A 14 -19.41 -15.66 -16.43
C LEU A 14 -20.18 -16.44 -15.36
N ARG A 15 -20.38 -15.87 -14.17
CA ARG A 15 -21.11 -16.49 -13.07
C ARG A 15 -22.55 -16.83 -13.47
N ARG A 16 -23.26 -15.89 -14.08
CA ARG A 16 -24.66 -16.08 -14.56
C ARG A 16 -24.75 -17.08 -15.70
N ALA A 17 -23.73 -17.16 -16.55
CA ALA A 17 -23.66 -18.16 -17.62
C ALA A 17 -23.30 -19.58 -17.12
N GLY A 18 -23.13 -19.77 -15.81
CA GLY A 18 -22.84 -21.07 -15.22
C GLY A 18 -21.36 -21.46 -15.22
N TYR A 19 -20.48 -20.46 -15.32
CA TYR A 19 -19.02 -20.67 -15.23
C TYR A 19 -18.47 -20.20 -13.88
N GLU A 20 -17.39 -20.83 -13.44
CA GLU A 20 -16.57 -20.40 -12.33
C GLU A 20 -15.15 -20.09 -12.81
N VAL A 21 -14.52 -19.11 -12.19
CA VAL A 21 -13.09 -18.81 -12.41
C VAL A 21 -12.28 -19.88 -11.68
N ALA A 22 -11.47 -20.63 -12.41
CA ALA A 22 -10.60 -21.65 -11.83
C ALA A 22 -9.22 -21.08 -11.50
N GLU A 23 -8.65 -20.30 -12.43
CA GLU A 23 -7.30 -19.73 -12.34
C GLU A 23 -7.21 -18.38 -13.03
N ALA A 24 -6.25 -17.56 -12.60
CA ALA A 24 -5.86 -16.35 -13.27
C ALA A 24 -4.33 -16.28 -13.41
N TRP A 25 -3.85 -15.97 -14.60
CA TRP A 25 -2.43 -15.91 -14.92
C TRP A 25 -2.09 -14.58 -15.58
N PRO A 26 -1.06 -13.86 -15.11
CA PRO A 26 -0.50 -12.75 -15.86
C PRO A 26 0.31 -13.31 -17.03
N LEU A 27 0.05 -12.84 -18.23
CA LEU A 27 0.81 -13.19 -19.41
C LEU A 27 1.37 -11.93 -20.03
N THR A 28 2.68 -11.89 -20.24
CA THR A 28 3.34 -10.79 -20.96
C THR A 28 2.97 -10.88 -22.43
N THR A 29 2.01 -10.05 -22.84
CA THR A 29 1.50 -10.04 -24.23
C THR A 29 2.09 -8.92 -25.07
N GLU A 30 2.75 -7.94 -24.43
CA GLU A 30 3.34 -6.80 -25.11
C GLU A 30 4.80 -7.08 -25.47
N THR A 31 5.15 -6.88 -26.74
CA THR A 31 6.55 -6.91 -27.19
C THR A 31 7.30 -5.70 -26.63
N LYS A 32 8.57 -5.89 -26.23
CA LYS A 32 9.47 -4.84 -25.71
C LYS A 32 9.53 -3.55 -26.54
N ALA A 33 9.11 -3.59 -27.80
CA ALA A 33 9.04 -2.44 -28.70
C ALA A 33 7.92 -1.44 -28.34
N ARG A 34 6.83 -1.85 -27.67
CA ARG A 34 5.76 -0.95 -27.21
C ARG A 34 6.04 -0.32 -25.85
N VAL A 35 6.93 -0.92 -25.06
CA VAL A 35 7.41 -0.38 -23.79
C VAL A 35 8.30 0.86 -23.95
N ALA A 36 8.65 1.23 -25.19
CA ALA A 36 9.50 2.40 -25.49
C ALA A 36 8.80 3.77 -25.37
N HIS A 37 7.51 3.85 -25.07
CA HIS A 37 6.89 5.06 -24.58
C HIS A 37 7.16 5.16 -23.07
N GLN A 38 8.35 5.63 -22.74
CA GLN A 38 8.77 6.02 -21.39
C GLN A 38 7.76 7.01 -20.81
N GLY A 39 7.01 6.56 -19.81
CA GLY A 39 6.11 7.42 -19.04
C GLY A 39 4.70 6.88 -18.80
N ASP A 40 4.24 5.91 -19.56
CA ASP A 40 2.97 5.26 -19.30
C ASP A 40 3.20 3.93 -18.57
N ALA A 41 2.55 3.75 -17.44
CA ALA A 41 2.39 2.45 -16.80
C ALA A 41 1.41 1.62 -17.64
N ALA A 42 1.82 1.26 -18.85
CA ALA A 42 1.09 0.28 -19.62
C ALA A 42 1.24 -1.06 -18.89
N LEU A 43 0.11 -1.71 -18.59
CA LEU A 43 0.11 -3.10 -18.17
C LEU A 43 0.95 -3.89 -19.16
N ALA A 44 2.12 -4.36 -18.72
CA ALA A 44 2.99 -5.20 -19.57
C ALA A 44 2.36 -6.58 -19.79
N SER A 45 1.29 -6.91 -19.08
CA SER A 45 0.65 -8.21 -19.07
C SER A 45 -0.85 -8.11 -19.27
N SER A 46 -1.38 -9.06 -20.00
CA SER A 46 -2.81 -9.37 -20.03
C SER A 46 -3.13 -10.43 -18.98
N ILE A 47 -4.36 -10.42 -18.45
CA ILE A 47 -4.80 -11.46 -17.54
C ILE A 47 -5.54 -12.51 -18.33
N PHE A 48 -5.09 -13.75 -18.20
CA PHE A 48 -5.84 -14.90 -18.68
C PHE A 48 -6.67 -15.47 -17.53
N LEU A 49 -8.00 -15.38 -17.65
CA LEU A 49 -8.91 -16.06 -16.77
C LEU A 49 -9.24 -17.44 -17.34
N VAL A 50 -8.95 -18.47 -16.57
CA VAL A 50 -9.37 -19.84 -16.88
C VAL A 50 -10.70 -20.05 -16.20
N ALA A 51 -11.75 -20.22 -16.99
CA ALA A 51 -13.09 -20.51 -16.48
C ALA A 51 -13.49 -21.95 -16.84
N ARG A 52 -14.18 -22.62 -15.93
CA ARG A 52 -14.76 -23.94 -16.16
C ARG A 52 -16.26 -23.92 -15.86
N ARG A 53 -17.00 -24.86 -16.42
CA ARG A 53 -18.41 -24.99 -16.13
C ARG A 53 -18.60 -25.38 -14.66
N ARG A 54 -19.50 -24.67 -13.97
CA ARG A 54 -19.85 -24.97 -12.57
C ARG A 54 -20.57 -26.31 -12.50
N GLU A 55 -20.21 -27.15 -11.52
CA GLU A 55 -20.80 -28.48 -11.38
C GLU A 55 -22.20 -28.42 -10.71
N ALA A 56 -22.38 -27.55 -9.72
CA ALA A 56 -23.63 -27.39 -8.99
C ALA A 56 -24.03 -25.93 -8.82
N PRO A 57 -25.30 -25.57 -9.06
CA PRO A 57 -25.82 -24.21 -8.89
C PRO A 57 -26.19 -23.94 -7.43
N GLU A 58 -25.20 -23.93 -6.53
CA GLU A 58 -25.44 -23.67 -5.11
C GLU A 58 -25.45 -22.17 -4.81
N THR A 59 -26.23 -21.80 -3.79
CA THR A 59 -26.15 -20.46 -3.17
C THR A 59 -25.14 -20.50 -2.04
N GLY A 60 -24.20 -19.53 -2.02
CA GLY A 60 -23.18 -19.40 -0.98
C GLY A 60 -23.53 -18.30 0.03
N SER A 61 -23.26 -18.56 1.31
CA SER A 61 -23.26 -17.53 2.36
C SER A 61 -22.00 -16.70 2.26
N TYR A 62 -22.19 -15.37 2.18
CA TYR A 62 -21.06 -14.46 2.11
C TYR A 62 -20.18 -14.53 3.36
N GLU A 63 -20.80 -14.41 4.54
CA GLU A 63 -20.11 -14.34 5.82
C GLU A 63 -19.46 -15.68 6.20
N ASP A 64 -20.16 -16.79 5.99
CA ASP A 64 -19.72 -18.10 6.50
C ASP A 64 -18.79 -18.85 5.55
N GLN A 65 -18.87 -18.57 4.23
CA GLN A 65 -18.18 -19.35 3.22
C GLN A 65 -17.26 -18.49 2.34
N VAL A 66 -17.86 -17.49 1.65
CA VAL A 66 -17.15 -16.77 0.59
C VAL A 66 -15.99 -15.94 1.13
N ARG A 67 -16.18 -15.25 2.24
CA ARG A 67 -15.16 -14.41 2.86
C ARG A 67 -13.97 -15.23 3.38
N GLN A 68 -14.25 -16.34 4.05
CA GLN A 68 -13.20 -17.22 4.58
C GLN A 68 -12.38 -17.87 3.44
N ASP A 69 -13.07 -18.33 2.39
CA ASP A 69 -12.42 -18.88 1.22
C ASP A 69 -11.60 -17.83 0.47
N LEU A 70 -12.10 -16.59 0.38
CA LEU A 70 -11.39 -15.47 -0.23
C LEU A 70 -10.04 -15.23 0.46
N GLU A 71 -10.03 -15.06 1.78
CA GLU A 71 -8.81 -14.83 2.55
C GLU A 71 -7.79 -15.97 2.35
N LYS A 72 -8.26 -17.22 2.40
CA LYS A 72 -7.40 -18.39 2.19
C LYS A 72 -6.83 -18.44 0.78
N ILE A 73 -7.67 -18.30 -0.25
CA ILE A 73 -7.24 -18.35 -1.66
C ILE A 73 -6.25 -17.25 -1.96
N VAL A 74 -6.50 -16.03 -1.49
CA VAL A 74 -5.61 -14.88 -1.73
C VAL A 74 -4.26 -15.10 -1.06
N ARG A 75 -4.22 -15.52 0.22
CA ARG A 75 -2.96 -15.79 0.94
C ARG A 75 -2.13 -16.86 0.24
N GLU A 76 -2.74 -17.98 -0.09
CA GLU A 76 -2.07 -19.08 -0.80
C GLU A 76 -1.52 -18.62 -2.17
N ARG A 77 -2.31 -17.81 -2.90
CA ARG A 77 -1.92 -17.33 -4.22
C ARG A 77 -0.80 -16.31 -4.16
N VAL A 78 -0.90 -15.33 -3.26
CA VAL A 78 0.16 -14.33 -3.04
C VAL A 78 1.46 -15.03 -2.65
N ASP A 79 1.43 -16.01 -1.74
CA ASP A 79 2.60 -16.79 -1.34
C ASP A 79 3.23 -17.55 -2.52
N SER A 80 2.41 -18.18 -3.34
CA SER A 80 2.88 -18.91 -4.52
C SER A 80 3.51 -17.98 -5.55
N LEU A 81 2.85 -16.87 -5.88
CA LEU A 81 3.35 -15.89 -6.85
C LEU A 81 4.64 -15.23 -6.36
N TRP A 82 4.71 -14.90 -5.06
CA TRP A 82 5.90 -14.35 -4.43
C TRP A 82 7.11 -15.29 -4.55
N LYS A 83 6.93 -16.58 -4.22
CA LYS A 83 7.97 -17.61 -4.35
C LYS A 83 8.43 -17.81 -5.80
N MET A 84 7.55 -17.62 -6.77
CA MET A 84 7.88 -17.66 -8.20
C MET A 84 8.60 -16.40 -8.69
N GLY A 85 8.81 -15.38 -7.83
CA GLY A 85 9.44 -14.11 -8.20
C GLY A 85 8.54 -13.17 -9.01
N ILE A 86 7.23 -13.44 -9.06
CA ILE A 86 6.25 -12.53 -9.66
C ILE A 86 6.04 -11.37 -8.69
N THR A 87 6.22 -10.15 -9.13
CA THR A 87 6.19 -8.94 -8.30
C THR A 87 5.40 -7.82 -8.96
N GLY A 88 5.17 -6.74 -8.19
CA GLY A 88 4.55 -5.53 -8.73
C GLY A 88 3.10 -5.72 -9.13
N ALA A 89 2.68 -5.01 -10.18
CA ALA A 89 1.31 -5.01 -10.68
C ALA A 89 0.82 -6.41 -11.10
N ASP A 90 1.70 -7.21 -11.72
CA ASP A 90 1.35 -8.56 -12.18
C ASP A 90 0.94 -9.47 -11.03
N LEU A 91 1.60 -9.35 -9.88
CA LEU A 91 1.23 -10.10 -8.68
C LEU A 91 -0.16 -9.66 -8.17
N VAL A 92 -0.41 -8.35 -8.07
CA VAL A 92 -1.71 -7.80 -7.63
C VAL A 92 -2.83 -8.35 -8.51
N ILE A 93 -2.68 -8.23 -9.82
CA ILE A 93 -3.70 -8.61 -10.80
C ILE A 93 -3.96 -10.12 -10.76
N ALA A 94 -2.90 -10.95 -10.71
CA ALA A 94 -3.05 -12.39 -10.64
C ALA A 94 -3.68 -12.86 -9.31
N ALA A 95 -3.39 -12.19 -8.21
CA ALA A 95 -3.98 -12.48 -6.91
C ALA A 95 -5.47 -12.09 -6.86
N VAL A 96 -5.83 -10.91 -7.41
CA VAL A 96 -7.23 -10.49 -7.57
C VAL A 96 -8.01 -11.50 -8.40
N GLY A 97 -7.47 -11.89 -9.57
CA GLY A 97 -8.11 -12.90 -10.41
C GLY A 97 -8.34 -14.23 -9.70
N ALA A 98 -7.40 -14.69 -8.87
CA ALA A 98 -7.56 -15.89 -8.08
C ALA A 98 -8.64 -15.73 -6.99
N GLY A 99 -8.73 -14.55 -6.35
CA GLY A 99 -9.74 -14.25 -5.34
C GLY A 99 -11.17 -14.33 -5.88
N LEU A 100 -11.37 -14.05 -7.18
CA LEU A 100 -12.68 -14.16 -7.84
C LEU A 100 -13.25 -15.59 -7.82
N ARG A 101 -12.41 -16.61 -7.63
CA ARG A 101 -12.84 -18.00 -7.47
C ARG A 101 -13.78 -18.18 -6.29
N ALA A 102 -13.52 -17.50 -5.17
CA ALA A 102 -14.35 -17.62 -3.98
C ALA A 102 -15.83 -17.26 -4.24
N PHE A 103 -16.05 -16.31 -5.15
CA PHE A 103 -17.39 -15.83 -5.53
C PHE A 103 -18.02 -16.65 -6.65
N THR A 104 -17.26 -16.90 -7.70
CA THR A 104 -17.78 -17.50 -8.93
C THR A 104 -18.07 -18.99 -8.82
N LYS A 105 -17.56 -19.67 -7.77
CA LYS A 105 -17.91 -21.06 -7.49
C LYS A 105 -19.38 -21.24 -7.11
N PHE A 106 -20.08 -20.17 -6.68
CA PHE A 106 -21.50 -20.18 -6.39
C PHE A 106 -22.31 -19.55 -7.52
N ALA A 107 -23.50 -20.06 -7.76
CA ALA A 107 -24.45 -19.47 -8.72
C ALA A 107 -24.97 -18.13 -8.22
N ARG A 108 -25.15 -18.02 -6.91
CA ARG A 108 -25.60 -16.84 -6.20
C ARG A 108 -24.87 -16.74 -4.85
N VAL A 109 -24.53 -15.53 -4.45
CA VAL A 109 -23.94 -15.26 -3.13
C VAL A 109 -24.85 -14.28 -2.41
N GLU A 110 -25.19 -14.57 -1.17
CA GLU A 110 -26.11 -13.78 -0.35
C GLU A 110 -25.46 -13.40 0.97
N TYR A 111 -25.81 -12.20 1.44
CA TYR A 111 -25.58 -11.77 2.82
C TYR A 111 -26.52 -12.50 3.78
N ALA A 112 -26.27 -12.41 5.09
CA ALA A 112 -27.12 -13.00 6.12
C ALA A 112 -28.57 -12.49 6.09
N ASN A 113 -28.84 -11.32 5.50
CA ASN A 113 -30.19 -10.78 5.31
C ASN A 113 -30.91 -11.30 4.03
N GLY A 114 -30.26 -12.17 3.26
CA GLY A 114 -30.80 -12.74 2.01
C GLY A 114 -30.65 -11.86 0.76
N GLU A 115 -30.03 -10.69 0.88
CA GLU A 115 -29.74 -9.85 -0.28
C GLU A 115 -28.55 -10.41 -1.07
N GLU A 116 -28.61 -10.34 -2.40
CA GLU A 116 -27.52 -10.78 -3.26
C GLU A 116 -26.34 -9.83 -3.16
N VAL A 117 -25.12 -10.38 -3.06
CA VAL A 117 -23.88 -9.63 -3.04
C VAL A 117 -23.58 -9.12 -4.45
N PRO A 118 -23.48 -7.79 -4.67
CA PRO A 118 -23.12 -7.24 -5.97
C PRO A 118 -21.66 -7.58 -6.33
N ALA A 119 -21.41 -7.94 -7.59
CA ALA A 119 -20.10 -8.30 -8.08
C ALA A 119 -19.06 -7.17 -7.91
N GLU A 120 -19.48 -5.91 -8.07
CA GLU A 120 -18.62 -4.74 -7.87
C GLU A 120 -18.16 -4.61 -6.42
N LYS A 121 -19.06 -4.87 -5.48
CA LYS A 121 -18.74 -4.80 -4.04
C LYS A 121 -17.82 -5.94 -3.65
N PHE A 122 -18.06 -7.13 -4.18
CA PHE A 122 -17.18 -8.27 -3.96
C PHE A 122 -15.78 -8.04 -4.56
N LEU A 123 -15.68 -7.46 -5.78
CA LEU A 123 -14.40 -7.14 -6.40
C LEU A 123 -13.57 -6.18 -5.53
N ALA A 124 -14.19 -5.11 -5.02
CA ALA A 124 -13.52 -4.17 -4.14
C ALA A 124 -13.00 -4.84 -2.85
N GLU A 125 -13.70 -5.85 -2.35
CA GLU A 125 -13.26 -6.62 -1.20
C GLU A 125 -12.10 -7.56 -1.54
N VAL A 126 -12.14 -8.24 -2.69
CA VAL A 126 -11.01 -9.03 -3.19
C VAL A 126 -9.76 -8.17 -3.29
N GLU A 127 -9.87 -6.99 -3.89
CA GLU A 127 -8.78 -6.04 -4.01
C GLU A 127 -8.25 -5.60 -2.64
N GLY A 128 -9.14 -5.32 -1.68
CA GLY A 128 -8.77 -5.00 -0.30
C GLY A 128 -7.97 -6.12 0.38
N VAL A 129 -8.44 -7.36 0.30
CA VAL A 129 -7.75 -8.53 0.89
C VAL A 129 -6.40 -8.79 0.23
N VAL A 130 -6.31 -8.63 -1.09
CA VAL A 130 -5.03 -8.76 -1.82
C VAL A 130 -4.04 -7.71 -1.36
N LEU A 131 -4.45 -6.45 -1.27
CA LEU A 131 -3.58 -5.35 -0.87
C LEU A 131 -3.13 -5.47 0.59
N GLU A 132 -4.00 -5.91 1.50
CA GLU A 132 -3.65 -6.18 2.89
C GLU A 132 -2.63 -7.32 2.99
N THR A 133 -2.88 -8.44 2.30
CA THR A 133 -1.95 -9.58 2.26
C THR A 133 -0.58 -9.18 1.70
N LEU A 134 -0.56 -8.32 0.68
CA LEU A 134 0.68 -7.79 0.12
C LEU A 134 1.42 -6.90 1.10
N LEU A 135 0.72 -6.03 1.82
CA LEU A 135 1.34 -5.18 2.85
C LEU A 135 1.99 -6.03 3.94
N GLU A 136 1.33 -7.11 4.39
CA GLU A 136 1.92 -8.06 5.33
C GLU A 136 3.24 -8.64 4.80
N LYS A 137 3.28 -9.00 3.52
CA LYS A 137 4.49 -9.50 2.87
C LYS A 137 5.57 -8.44 2.74
N ILE A 138 5.22 -7.25 2.26
CA ILE A 138 6.15 -6.15 2.01
C ILE A 138 6.77 -5.65 3.32
N PHE A 139 5.96 -5.44 4.35
CA PHE A 139 6.44 -5.01 5.67
C PHE A 139 7.09 -6.15 6.47
N GLY A 140 6.80 -7.40 6.17
CA GLY A 140 7.26 -8.56 6.94
C GLY A 140 6.63 -8.67 8.33
N VAL A 141 5.47 -8.06 8.52
CA VAL A 141 4.65 -8.12 9.73
C VAL A 141 3.22 -8.43 9.34
N SER A 142 2.44 -9.01 10.24
CA SER A 142 1.05 -9.40 9.95
C SER A 142 0.03 -8.71 10.86
N GLY A 143 -1.20 -8.65 10.39
CA GLY A 143 -2.36 -8.20 11.15
C GLY A 143 -2.18 -6.82 11.79
N SER A 144 -2.16 -6.75 13.12
CA SER A 144 -2.06 -5.49 13.87
C SER A 144 -0.80 -4.67 13.56
N GLY A 145 0.29 -5.31 13.12
CA GLY A 145 1.52 -4.61 12.73
C GLY A 145 1.33 -3.76 11.49
N VAL A 146 0.64 -4.27 10.48
CA VAL A 146 0.27 -3.51 9.27
C VAL A 146 -0.76 -2.45 9.59
N ALA A 147 -1.81 -2.80 10.34
CA ALA A 147 -2.88 -1.89 10.72
C ALA A 147 -2.37 -0.69 11.54
N ALA A 148 -1.24 -0.84 12.24
CA ALA A 148 -0.60 0.22 13.00
C ALA A 148 0.10 1.28 12.12
N VAL A 149 0.40 0.99 10.85
CA VAL A 149 0.91 1.98 9.89
C VAL A 149 -0.28 2.77 9.32
N ASP A 150 -0.17 4.08 9.26
CA ASP A 150 -1.25 4.94 8.75
C ASP A 150 -1.56 4.69 7.26
N GLY A 151 -2.79 5.03 6.85
CA GLY A 151 -3.29 4.79 5.50
C GLY A 151 -2.45 5.42 4.39
N PRO A 152 -2.08 6.72 4.47
CA PRO A 152 -1.22 7.36 3.48
C PRO A 152 0.14 6.65 3.29
N SER A 153 0.75 6.17 4.39
CA SER A 153 2.02 5.45 4.33
C SER A 153 1.87 4.06 3.71
N ARG A 154 0.80 3.34 4.02
CA ARG A 154 0.47 2.05 3.38
C ARG A 154 0.22 2.22 1.88
N PHE A 155 -0.58 3.23 1.51
CA PHE A 155 -0.85 3.57 0.12
C PHE A 155 0.45 3.86 -0.65
N TYR A 156 1.35 4.67 -0.08
CA TYR A 156 2.64 5.00 -0.70
C TYR A 156 3.49 3.75 -0.94
N VAL A 157 3.61 2.89 0.06
CA VAL A 157 4.39 1.65 -0.03
C VAL A 157 3.82 0.71 -1.08
N LEU A 158 2.50 0.51 -1.12
CA LEU A 158 1.83 -0.32 -2.14
C LEU A 158 2.07 0.20 -3.55
N TRP A 159 1.92 1.50 -3.76
CA TRP A 159 2.17 2.10 -5.06
C TRP A 159 3.62 1.92 -5.50
N ARG A 160 4.58 2.22 -4.61
CA ARG A 160 6.01 2.04 -4.87
C ARG A 160 6.36 0.58 -5.20
N TYR A 161 5.72 -0.35 -4.52
CA TYR A 161 5.90 -1.78 -4.79
C TYR A 161 5.38 -2.16 -6.18
N ALA A 162 4.16 -1.75 -6.53
CA ALA A 162 3.49 -2.18 -7.75
C ALA A 162 3.98 -1.42 -9.01
N TYR A 163 4.15 -0.10 -8.91
CA TYR A 163 4.36 0.78 -10.07
C TYR A 163 5.61 1.64 -9.98
N LYS A 164 6.32 1.62 -8.86
CA LYS A 164 7.52 2.46 -8.63
C LYS A 164 7.22 3.95 -8.87
N ALA A 165 7.87 4.57 -9.87
CA ALA A 165 7.68 5.97 -10.23
C ALA A 165 6.67 6.20 -11.35
N ALA A 166 6.04 5.14 -11.87
CA ALA A 166 5.14 5.27 -13.01
C ALA A 166 3.88 6.07 -12.67
N GLU A 167 3.37 6.77 -13.67
CA GLU A 167 2.07 7.45 -13.61
C GLU A 167 0.95 6.43 -13.81
N MET A 168 -0.18 6.63 -13.12
CA MET A 168 -1.36 5.79 -13.24
C MET A 168 -2.59 6.58 -13.65
N ASP A 169 -3.51 5.92 -14.32
CA ASP A 169 -4.85 6.45 -14.54
C ASP A 169 -5.68 6.43 -13.24
N ALA A 170 -6.71 7.28 -13.17
CA ALA A 170 -7.54 7.43 -11.96
C ALA A 170 -8.15 6.10 -11.49
N GLY A 171 -8.56 5.24 -12.41
CA GLY A 171 -9.16 3.94 -12.07
C GLY A 171 -8.18 3.01 -11.37
N GLU A 172 -6.93 2.95 -11.83
CA GLU A 172 -5.88 2.15 -11.21
C GLU A 172 -5.45 2.74 -9.86
N ALA A 173 -5.27 4.06 -9.79
CA ALA A 173 -4.85 4.73 -8.56
C ALA A 173 -5.88 4.57 -7.42
N ILE A 174 -7.18 4.57 -7.73
CA ILE A 174 -8.26 4.36 -6.76
C ILE A 174 -8.20 2.96 -6.13
N VAL A 175 -7.83 1.92 -6.88
CA VAL A 175 -7.73 0.55 -6.34
C VAL A 175 -6.81 0.52 -5.12
N PHE A 176 -5.68 1.24 -5.16
CA PHE A 176 -4.73 1.28 -4.03
C PHE A 176 -5.24 2.01 -2.80
N THR A 177 -6.36 2.72 -2.88
CA THR A 177 -7.01 3.34 -1.70
C THR A 177 -7.88 2.34 -0.93
N TYR A 178 -8.27 1.22 -1.55
CA TYR A 178 -9.15 0.24 -0.92
C TYR A 178 -8.49 -0.39 0.31
N GLY A 179 -9.23 -0.47 1.40
CA GLY A 179 -8.73 -0.97 2.68
C GLY A 179 -7.72 -0.07 3.38
N GLN A 180 -7.29 1.08 2.79
CA GLN A 180 -6.31 1.97 3.39
C GLN A 180 -6.91 3.14 4.16
N ASN A 181 -8.22 3.32 4.10
CA ASN A 181 -8.93 4.44 4.71
C ASN A 181 -8.38 5.82 4.27
N VAL A 182 -8.11 5.97 2.99
CA VAL A 182 -7.66 7.20 2.35
C VAL A 182 -8.52 7.53 1.14
N GLU A 183 -8.59 8.81 0.80
CA GLU A 183 -9.20 9.30 -0.43
C GLU A 183 -8.11 9.81 -1.37
N LEU A 184 -8.22 9.50 -2.66
CA LEU A 184 -7.26 9.98 -3.64
C LEU A 184 -7.45 11.48 -3.91
N ASP A 185 -8.68 11.88 -4.16
CA ASP A 185 -9.09 13.27 -4.43
C ASP A 185 -10.04 13.78 -3.33
N GLY A 186 -10.32 15.07 -3.34
CA GLY A 186 -11.19 15.72 -2.37
C GLY A 186 -10.42 16.65 -1.43
N GLN A 187 -11.12 17.30 -0.53
CA GLN A 187 -10.54 18.33 0.34
C GLN A 187 -9.41 17.78 1.24
N ASN A 188 -9.53 16.54 1.68
CA ASN A 188 -8.52 15.85 2.51
C ASN A 188 -7.83 14.70 1.75
N GLY A 189 -7.98 14.65 0.42
CA GLY A 189 -7.41 13.61 -0.41
C GLY A 189 -5.89 13.70 -0.52
N LEU A 190 -5.27 12.60 -0.93
CA LEU A 190 -3.82 12.49 -1.09
C LEU A 190 -3.26 13.43 -2.18
N SER A 191 -4.11 13.88 -3.12
CA SER A 191 -3.75 14.83 -4.17
C SER A 191 -4.02 16.30 -3.80
N SER A 192 -4.41 16.61 -2.55
CA SER A 192 -4.86 17.92 -2.14
C SER A 192 -3.76 18.76 -1.49
N GLY A 193 -3.68 20.03 -1.89
CA GLY A 193 -2.81 21.03 -1.28
C GLY A 193 -1.35 20.96 -1.71
N SER A 194 -0.53 21.89 -1.19
CA SER A 194 0.90 22.01 -1.51
C SER A 194 1.71 20.78 -1.07
N ARG A 195 1.30 20.16 0.04
CA ARG A 195 1.93 18.97 0.63
C ARG A 195 1.35 17.66 0.14
N ALA A 196 0.62 17.67 -0.98
CA ALA A 196 0.02 16.49 -1.56
C ALA A 196 1.03 15.36 -1.75
N LEU A 197 0.64 14.14 -1.38
CA LEU A 197 1.44 12.94 -1.57
C LEU A 197 1.44 12.50 -3.04
N VAL A 198 0.34 12.81 -3.72
CA VAL A 198 0.09 12.46 -5.11
C VAL A 198 -0.10 13.72 -5.94
N GLU A 199 0.56 13.82 -7.08
CA GLU A 199 0.30 14.84 -8.07
C GLU A 199 -0.73 14.34 -9.09
N LYS A 200 -1.74 15.19 -9.37
CA LYS A 200 -2.73 14.94 -10.43
C LYS A 200 -2.45 15.85 -11.61
N LYS A 201 -2.19 15.27 -12.78
CA LYS A 201 -1.93 16.03 -14.00
C LYS A 201 -2.58 15.35 -15.21
N LYS A 202 -3.43 16.08 -15.92
CA LYS A 202 -4.10 15.59 -17.15
C LYS A 202 -4.84 14.25 -16.97
N GLY A 203 -5.45 14.01 -15.80
CA GLY A 203 -6.18 12.77 -15.51
C GLY A 203 -5.33 11.62 -15.03
N LYS A 204 -4.01 11.76 -15.01
CA LYS A 204 -3.05 10.81 -14.45
C LYS A 204 -2.60 11.23 -13.07
N TYR A 205 -2.16 10.29 -12.28
CA TYR A 205 -1.66 10.44 -10.92
C TYR A 205 -0.25 9.88 -10.82
N ARG A 206 0.63 10.56 -10.10
CA ARG A 206 1.95 10.05 -9.73
C ARG A 206 2.28 10.35 -8.28
N LEU A 207 3.11 9.52 -7.68
CA LEU A 207 3.65 9.82 -6.35
C LEU A 207 4.69 10.95 -6.43
N ARG A 208 4.67 11.81 -5.42
CA ARG A 208 5.75 12.78 -5.17
C ARG A 208 6.72 12.19 -4.15
N ASP A 209 8.00 12.41 -4.35
CA ASP A 209 9.06 11.92 -3.47
C ASP A 209 9.49 12.96 -2.41
N PHE A 210 10.47 12.60 -1.61
CA PHE A 210 10.97 13.47 -0.54
C PHE A 210 11.66 14.75 -1.07
N ALA A 211 12.27 14.72 -2.26
CA ALA A 211 12.93 15.87 -2.86
C ALA A 211 11.92 16.93 -3.32
N GLU A 212 10.72 16.49 -3.73
CA GLU A 212 9.65 17.36 -4.20
C GLU A 212 8.77 17.96 -3.09
N ARG A 213 8.84 17.37 -1.87
CA ARG A 213 7.93 17.72 -0.76
C ARG A 213 8.67 18.12 0.51
N GLY A 214 9.88 17.64 0.67
CA GLY A 214 10.59 17.67 1.94
C GLY A 214 11.09 19.07 2.36
N ASP A 215 11.08 20.07 1.50
CA ASP A 215 11.41 21.46 1.81
C ASP A 215 10.30 22.20 2.56
N ASP A 216 9.05 21.75 2.48
CA ASP A 216 7.93 22.34 3.22
C ASP A 216 8.11 22.11 4.74
N GLU A 217 8.30 23.21 5.50
CA GLU A 217 8.56 23.17 6.95
C GLU A 217 7.40 22.54 7.74
N LYS A 218 6.19 22.59 7.22
CA LYS A 218 5.00 22.01 7.85
C LYS A 218 4.73 20.56 7.43
N LEU A 219 5.54 19.99 6.54
CA LEU A 219 5.40 18.59 6.17
C LEU A 219 5.77 17.68 7.35
N GLY A 220 4.88 16.76 7.71
CA GLY A 220 5.10 15.84 8.82
C GLY A 220 4.86 16.43 10.21
N VAL A 221 4.41 17.69 10.30
CA VAL A 221 3.99 18.32 11.53
C VAL A 221 2.52 18.00 11.79
N PRO A 222 2.12 17.63 13.04
CA PRO A 222 0.72 17.44 13.39
C PRO A 222 -0.13 18.67 13.06
N LYS A 223 -1.36 18.44 12.61
CA LYS A 223 -2.31 19.52 12.36
C LYS A 223 -2.93 20.00 13.70
N ASP A 224 -3.58 21.15 13.68
CA ASP A 224 -4.25 21.76 14.83
C ASP A 224 -5.37 20.89 15.43
N ASP A 225 -5.84 19.86 14.70
CA ASP A 225 -6.83 18.88 15.18
C ASP A 225 -6.22 17.80 16.13
N GLY A 226 -4.93 17.89 16.42
CA GLY A 226 -4.21 16.97 17.32
C GLY A 226 -3.91 15.60 16.72
N LYS A 227 -4.24 15.36 15.44
CA LYS A 227 -3.91 14.10 14.77
C LYS A 227 -2.43 14.07 14.39
N ALA A 228 -1.80 12.93 14.64
CA ALA A 228 -0.44 12.68 14.20
C ALA A 228 -0.33 12.83 12.67
N ALA A 229 0.77 13.37 12.20
CA ALA A 229 1.05 13.43 10.77
C ALA A 229 1.31 12.02 10.22
N PRO A 230 1.02 11.76 8.93
CA PRO A 230 1.36 10.51 8.29
C PRO A 230 2.86 10.20 8.38
N LEU A 231 3.22 8.95 8.63
CA LEU A 231 4.62 8.52 8.75
C LEU A 231 5.43 8.80 7.48
N ILE A 232 4.80 8.68 6.30
CA ILE A 232 5.46 9.00 5.03
C ILE A 232 5.79 10.50 4.91
N ASP A 233 4.96 11.39 5.43
CA ASP A 233 5.22 12.82 5.44
C ASP A 233 6.38 13.15 6.36
N ILE A 234 6.40 12.55 7.55
CA ILE A 234 7.50 12.66 8.51
C ILE A 234 8.79 12.13 7.90
N LEU A 235 8.73 10.96 7.26
CA LEU A 235 9.91 10.35 6.63
C LEU A 235 10.47 11.23 5.50
N HIS A 236 9.63 11.76 4.62
CA HIS A 236 10.06 12.65 3.55
C HIS A 236 10.75 13.91 4.09
N ARG A 237 10.21 14.51 5.17
CA ARG A 237 10.83 15.65 5.81
C ARG A 237 12.17 15.29 6.45
N ILE A 238 12.26 14.16 7.16
CA ILE A 238 13.53 13.68 7.73
C ILE A 238 14.59 13.47 6.66
N LEU A 239 14.26 12.77 5.57
CA LEU A 239 15.21 12.52 4.48
C LEU A 239 15.75 13.82 3.91
N TRP A 240 14.87 14.79 3.68
CA TRP A 240 15.28 16.09 3.17
C TRP A 240 16.16 16.88 4.16
N LEU A 241 15.76 16.88 5.45
CA LEU A 241 16.54 17.57 6.51
C LEU A 241 17.92 16.96 6.70
N VAL A 242 18.04 15.64 6.69
CA VAL A 242 19.34 14.94 6.85
C VAL A 242 20.33 15.33 5.73
N GLU A 243 19.83 15.65 4.55
CA GLU A 243 20.65 16.03 3.41
C GLU A 243 20.93 17.54 3.34
N ASN A 244 19.90 18.34 3.60
CA ASN A 244 19.96 19.78 3.33
C ASN A 244 20.13 20.65 4.58
N GLN A 245 19.51 20.27 5.69
CA GLN A 245 19.47 21.06 6.93
C GLN A 245 19.56 20.17 8.19
N PRO A 246 20.65 19.42 8.40
CA PRO A 246 20.73 18.43 9.48
C PRO A 246 20.64 19.04 10.89
N ARG A 247 20.92 20.35 11.03
CA ARG A 247 20.79 21.06 12.31
C ARG A 247 19.33 21.20 12.78
N ASN A 248 18.37 21.28 11.85
CA ASN A 248 16.97 21.46 12.14
C ASN A 248 16.25 20.13 12.42
N LEU A 249 16.93 18.99 12.31
CA LEU A 249 16.33 17.68 12.52
C LEU A 249 15.81 17.48 13.94
N ASN A 250 16.49 18.01 14.97
CA ASN A 250 16.07 17.88 16.36
C ASN A 250 14.76 18.63 16.60
N ASP A 251 14.69 19.89 16.17
CA ASP A 251 13.50 20.72 16.34
C ASP A 251 12.31 20.11 15.61
N PHE A 252 12.53 19.60 14.41
CA PHE A 252 11.49 18.88 13.67
C PHE A 252 11.00 17.60 14.38
N LEU A 253 11.90 16.76 14.88
CA LEU A 253 11.52 15.53 15.61
C LEU A 253 10.75 15.86 16.90
N ASP A 254 11.07 16.99 17.50
CA ASP A 254 10.39 17.52 18.68
C ASP A 254 8.95 17.95 18.40
N GLU A 255 8.71 18.48 17.25
CA GLU A 255 7.40 18.91 16.79
C GLU A 255 6.57 17.74 16.25
N ALA A 256 7.17 16.92 15.39
CA ALA A 256 6.51 15.80 14.71
C ALA A 256 6.12 14.64 15.64
N ARG A 257 6.93 14.38 16.70
CA ARG A 257 6.73 13.30 17.68
C ARG A 257 6.35 11.95 17.07
N PRO A 258 7.16 11.41 16.14
CA PRO A 258 6.82 10.19 15.44
C PRO A 258 6.80 8.97 16.38
N ASP A 259 5.93 8.00 16.07
CA ASP A 259 6.12 6.64 16.56
C ASP A 259 7.37 6.04 15.93
N ARG A 260 8.41 5.83 16.74
CA ARG A 260 9.75 5.43 16.29
C ARG A 260 9.78 4.09 15.58
N GLU A 261 9.04 3.13 16.11
CA GLU A 261 9.04 1.77 15.59
C GLU A 261 8.31 1.70 14.25
N ARG A 262 7.16 2.36 14.14
CA ARG A 262 6.38 2.42 12.91
C ARG A 262 7.12 3.22 11.82
N LEU A 263 7.72 4.35 12.19
CA LEU A 263 8.52 5.13 11.24
C LEU A 263 9.72 4.33 10.74
N ARG A 264 10.40 3.58 11.62
CA ARG A 264 11.50 2.70 11.26
C ARG A 264 11.04 1.60 10.31
N LEU A 265 9.89 0.99 10.58
CA LEU A 265 9.30 -0.04 9.72
C LEU A 265 9.09 0.48 8.29
N VAL A 266 8.50 1.68 8.14
CA VAL A 266 8.28 2.30 6.83
C VAL A 266 9.61 2.62 6.14
N ALA A 267 10.57 3.21 6.86
CA ALA A 267 11.89 3.54 6.31
C ALA A 267 12.67 2.31 5.85
N GLN A 268 12.69 1.23 6.65
CA GLN A 268 13.34 -0.04 6.31
C GLN A 268 12.68 -0.71 5.12
N THR A 269 11.36 -0.70 5.05
CA THR A 269 10.60 -1.24 3.93
C THR A 269 10.94 -0.53 2.63
N LEU A 270 10.95 0.80 2.62
CA LEU A 270 11.31 1.59 1.44
C LEU A 270 12.78 1.43 1.05
N ALA A 271 13.68 1.30 2.04
CA ALA A 271 15.10 1.06 1.79
C ALA A 271 15.38 -0.35 1.20
N GLY A 272 14.44 -1.29 1.31
CA GLY A 272 14.64 -2.70 0.95
C GLY A 272 15.54 -3.45 1.92
N THR A 273 15.65 -3.00 3.17
CA THR A 273 16.41 -3.69 4.20
C THR A 273 15.51 -4.68 4.93
N ALA A 274 15.97 -5.94 5.05
CA ALA A 274 15.26 -6.95 5.82
C ALA A 274 15.10 -6.52 7.28
N LEU A 275 13.92 -6.77 7.85
CA LEU A 275 13.72 -6.65 9.29
C LEU A 275 14.49 -7.76 10.00
N ALA A 276 15.05 -7.46 11.18
CA ALA A 276 15.77 -8.45 11.98
C ALA A 276 14.88 -9.68 12.24
N GLY A 277 15.35 -10.86 11.83
CA GLY A 277 14.62 -12.15 11.97
C GLY A 277 13.78 -12.55 10.77
N ARG A 278 13.67 -11.74 9.73
CA ARG A 278 13.03 -12.12 8.47
C ARG A 278 13.94 -13.07 7.71
N LYS A 279 13.49 -14.30 7.47
CA LYS A 279 14.09 -15.16 6.44
C LYS A 279 13.57 -14.64 5.10
N ASP A 280 14.46 -14.04 4.35
CA ASP A 280 14.14 -13.45 3.06
C ASP A 280 13.94 -14.55 2.01
N ASP A 281 12.69 -14.82 1.66
CA ASP A 281 12.32 -15.69 0.54
C ASP A 281 11.96 -14.87 -0.72
N GLY A 282 12.15 -13.54 -0.70
CA GLY A 282 11.79 -12.65 -1.80
C GLY A 282 12.97 -11.78 -2.26
N PRO A 283 12.86 -11.16 -3.45
CA PRO A 283 13.91 -10.30 -3.97
C PRO A 283 14.14 -9.11 -3.04
N GLU A 284 15.40 -8.90 -2.62
CA GLU A 284 15.87 -7.69 -1.92
C GLU A 284 15.75 -6.49 -2.87
N HIS A 285 14.59 -5.86 -2.91
CA HIS A 285 14.38 -4.72 -3.78
C HIS A 285 13.99 -3.49 -2.96
N THR A 286 14.88 -2.52 -2.97
CA THR A 286 14.51 -1.16 -2.55
C THR A 286 13.29 -0.67 -3.34
N LEU A 287 12.36 -0.04 -2.63
CA LEU A 287 11.21 0.64 -3.23
C LEU A 287 11.54 2.08 -3.64
N ALA A 288 12.78 2.53 -3.41
CA ALA A 288 13.28 3.79 -3.90
C ALA A 288 13.24 3.82 -5.44
N THR A 289 12.91 4.97 -5.99
CA THR A 289 12.76 5.16 -7.43
C THR A 289 13.92 5.91 -8.06
N THR A 290 14.70 6.60 -7.25
CA THR A 290 15.91 7.30 -7.68
C THR A 290 17.12 6.84 -6.86
N PRO A 291 18.34 6.90 -7.44
CA PRO A 291 19.55 6.61 -6.69
C PRO A 291 19.72 7.51 -5.45
N ALA A 292 19.30 8.77 -5.53
CA ALA A 292 19.37 9.73 -4.42
C ALA A 292 18.45 9.29 -3.28
N GLU A 293 17.20 8.93 -3.57
CA GLU A 293 16.23 8.41 -2.58
C GLU A 293 16.78 7.13 -1.91
N GLY A 294 17.32 6.21 -2.71
CA GLY A 294 17.91 4.97 -2.20
C GLY A 294 19.10 5.21 -1.28
N ALA A 295 19.97 6.15 -1.62
CA ALA A 295 21.12 6.54 -0.81
C ALA A 295 20.68 7.21 0.51
N ALA A 296 19.72 8.14 0.45
CA ALA A 296 19.17 8.82 1.62
C ALA A 296 18.49 7.84 2.59
N LEU A 297 17.67 6.93 2.09
CA LEU A 297 17.01 5.89 2.88
C LEU A 297 18.05 4.96 3.55
N LYS A 298 19.03 4.46 2.80
CA LYS A 298 20.10 3.61 3.35
C LYS A 298 20.91 4.33 4.42
N LYS A 299 21.26 5.60 4.18
CA LYS A 299 21.97 6.45 5.15
C LYS A 299 21.15 6.63 6.44
N LEU A 300 19.86 6.92 6.31
CA LEU A 300 18.95 7.06 7.46
C LEU A 300 18.86 5.77 8.26
N VAL A 301 18.60 4.64 7.60
CA VAL A 301 18.44 3.33 8.26
C VAL A 301 19.72 2.87 8.93
N ALA A 302 20.89 3.04 8.26
CA ALA A 302 22.18 2.68 8.83
C ALA A 302 22.57 3.51 10.06
N ASN A 303 22.13 4.77 10.12
CA ASN A 303 22.43 5.69 11.21
C ASN A 303 21.21 5.95 12.11
N TRP A 304 20.21 5.08 12.08
CA TRP A 304 18.93 5.26 12.77
C TRP A 304 19.08 5.63 14.24
N ARG A 305 19.94 4.89 14.96
CA ARG A 305 20.17 5.11 16.38
C ARG A 305 20.66 6.53 16.67
N ALA A 306 21.61 7.03 15.89
CA ALA A 306 22.20 8.36 16.11
C ALA A 306 21.27 9.49 15.63
N LEU A 307 20.55 9.27 14.52
CA LEU A 307 19.71 10.30 13.92
C LEU A 307 18.32 10.39 14.57
N ILE A 308 17.78 9.30 15.09
CA ILE A 308 16.41 9.23 15.59
C ILE A 308 16.37 8.81 17.06
N ASP A 309 16.82 7.59 17.40
CA ASP A 309 16.59 7.02 18.75
C ASP A 309 17.25 7.81 19.85
N GLN A 310 18.50 8.20 19.72
CA GLN A 310 19.22 8.94 20.76
C GLN A 310 18.63 10.33 21.00
N ARG A 311 18.14 10.97 19.94
CA ARG A 311 17.54 12.31 20.04
C ARG A 311 16.20 12.29 20.74
N LEU A 312 15.34 11.33 20.38
CA LEU A 312 14.03 11.17 21.02
C LEU A 312 14.16 10.67 22.46
N ALA A 313 15.09 9.75 22.75
CA ALA A 313 15.33 9.26 24.12
C ALA A 313 15.88 10.33 25.07
N ALA A 314 16.80 11.18 24.60
CA ALA A 314 17.34 12.28 25.41
C ALA A 314 16.23 13.22 25.88
N ARG A 315 15.22 13.44 25.05
CA ARG A 315 14.08 14.29 25.37
C ARG A 315 13.09 13.63 26.34
N GLU A 316 12.81 12.34 26.18
CA GLU A 316 11.97 11.60 27.13
C GLU A 316 12.55 11.70 28.54
N GLY A 317 13.87 11.57 28.70
CA GLY A 317 14.57 11.76 29.95
C GLY A 317 14.38 13.18 30.54
N THR A 318 14.53 14.21 29.73
CA THR A 318 14.34 15.60 30.13
C THR A 318 12.89 15.89 30.56
N LEU A 319 11.90 15.34 29.81
CA LEU A 319 10.48 15.49 30.16
C LEU A 319 10.14 14.82 31.49
N PHE A 320 10.66 13.62 31.75
CA PHE A 320 10.52 12.91 33.02
C PHE A 320 11.12 13.70 34.21
N GLU A 321 12.29 14.29 34.00
CA GLU A 321 12.92 15.15 35.01
C GLU A 321 12.11 16.41 35.32
N LEU A 322 11.55 17.06 34.31
CA LEU A 322 10.70 18.23 34.45
C LEU A 322 9.40 17.90 35.19
N ILE A 323 8.73 16.79 34.88
CA ILE A 323 7.53 16.34 35.57
C ILE A 323 7.84 16.02 37.01
N ARG A 324 8.89 15.26 37.32
CA ARG A 324 9.31 14.90 38.66
C ARG A 324 9.63 16.15 39.51
N ASN A 325 10.31 17.12 38.91
CA ASN A 325 10.64 18.38 39.60
C ASN A 325 9.42 19.30 39.81
N SER A 326 8.39 19.18 38.96
CA SER A 326 7.13 19.91 39.17
C SER A 326 6.25 19.30 40.27
N GLU A 327 6.29 17.98 40.43
CA GLU A 327 5.59 17.26 41.51
C GLU A 327 6.28 17.43 42.87
N ALA A 328 7.60 17.52 42.87
CA ALA A 328 8.38 17.78 44.11
C ALA A 328 8.24 19.22 44.67
N LYS A 329 7.66 20.13 43.89
CA LYS A 329 7.41 21.52 44.28
C LYS A 329 5.97 21.79 44.72
N LYS A 330 5.11 20.77 44.70
CA LYS A 330 3.77 20.79 45.32
C LYS A 330 3.78 20.07 46.64
#